data_e2a93c102881234b8b28ee3280fc64be
#
_entry.id   e2a93c102881234b8b28ee3280fc64be
#
_cell.length_a   1.000
_cell.length_b   1.000
_cell.length_c   1.000
_cell.angle_alpha   90.00
_cell.angle_beta   90.00
_cell.angle_gamma   90.00
#
_symmetry.space_group_name_H-M   'P 1'
#
loop_
_entity.id
_entity.type
_entity.pdbx_description
1 polymer ?
#
loop_
_entity_poly.entity_id
_entity_poly.type
_entity_poly.pdbx_seq_one_letter_code
_entity_poly.pdbx_strand_id
1 'polypeptide(L)'
;HWMVHSFPTRRSSDLPPLLVDVDLDLDFIDLSPGSVDPESAACLPYAYVEDEAHRMILHRRLAETISIKELNALRRELADRYGRPPAAVLRLLRLTELRVLAAQKALGRIETREQKIYFYKLRERAPLLVRGRLPVLKGKDATQRLDALFHALKEL
;
A
#
# COMPACT_ATOMS: atom_id res chain seq x y z
N HIS A 1 8.63 26.65 -7.16
CA HIS A 1 8.02 26.66 -6.92
C HIS A 1 7.50 26.07 -7.15
N TRP A 2 7.53 25.55 -7.25
CA TRP A 2 6.71 25.07 -7.41
C TRP A 2 6.30 24.59 -6.72
N MET A 3 6.37 24.31 -6.33
CA MET A 3 5.72 24.08 -5.75
C MET A 3 5.37 24.18 -4.93
N VAL A 4 5.59 24.01 -4.62
CA VAL A 4 5.02 24.34 -3.98
C VAL A 4 4.57 24.79 -3.62
N HIS A 5 4.47 24.81 -3.63
CA HIS A 5 3.72 25.49 -3.37
C HIS A 5 2.99 25.49 -3.40
N SER A 6 2.90 25.16 -3.64
CA SER A 6 2.05 25.32 -3.59
C SER A 6 1.31 24.85 -3.31
N PHE A 7 1.38 24.42 -3.14
CA PHE A 7 0.47 24.02 -2.76
C PHE A 7 -0.43 24.26 -2.21
N PRO A 8 -0.31 24.04 -2.53
CA PRO A 8 -1.27 24.62 -1.99
C PRO A 8 -2.00 25.16 -1.13
N THR A 9 -2.01 25.48 -1.23
CA THR A 9 -2.97 26.36 -0.62
C THR A 9 -4.08 25.63 0.09
N ARG A 10 -3.92 24.39 0.26
CA ARG A 10 -4.91 23.58 0.94
C ARG A 10 -4.87 23.84 2.44
N ARG A 11 -6.00 24.17 3.02
CA ARG A 11 -6.10 24.39 4.45
C ARG A 11 -6.17 23.08 5.20
N SER A 12 -5.74 23.08 6.45
CA SER A 12 -5.73 21.87 7.25
C SER A 12 -7.11 21.25 7.44
N SER A 13 -8.14 22.10 7.51
CA SER A 13 -9.52 21.61 7.65
C SER A 13 -10.02 20.93 6.39
N ASP A 14 -9.39 21.18 5.25
CA ASP A 14 -9.76 20.58 3.98
C ASP A 14 -8.95 19.33 3.68
N LEU A 15 -7.96 19.05 4.50
CA LEU A 15 -7.10 17.89 4.29
C LEU A 15 -7.84 16.61 4.66
N PRO A 16 -7.93 15.65 3.73
CA PRO A 16 -8.54 14.38 4.07
C PRO A 16 -7.64 13.59 5.03
N PRO A 17 -8.22 12.77 5.91
CA PRO A 17 -7.43 11.87 6.77
C PRO A 17 -6.49 10.98 5.97
N LEU A 18 -6.75 10.81 4.68
CA LEU A 18 -5.97 9.96 3.79
C LEU A 18 -4.58 10.49 3.51
N LEU A 19 -4.28 11.74 3.90
CA LEU A 19 -2.93 12.25 3.80
C LEU A 19 -2.01 11.70 4.89
N VAL A 20 -2.56 10.92 5.80
CA VAL A 20 -1.75 10.21 6.78
C VAL A 20 -0.87 9.20 6.04
N ASP A 21 0.42 9.27 6.32
CA ASP A 21 1.36 8.31 5.78
C ASP A 21 1.31 7.04 6.61
N VAL A 22 0.96 5.93 5.98
CA VAL A 22 0.86 4.64 6.66
C VAL A 22 2.11 3.82 6.37
N ASP A 23 2.82 3.46 7.41
CA ASP A 23 4.02 2.64 7.31
C ASP A 23 3.62 1.16 7.25
N LEU A 24 3.99 0.50 6.17
CA LEU A 24 3.73 -0.92 5.98
C LEU A 24 5.02 -1.71 6.18
N ASP A 25 5.06 -2.54 7.21
CA ASP A 25 6.19 -3.39 7.52
C ASP A 25 5.73 -4.85 7.57
N LEU A 26 5.68 -5.46 6.39
CA LEU A 26 5.11 -6.80 6.20
C LEU A 26 6.25 -7.79 5.96
N ASP A 27 6.39 -8.78 6.84
CA ASP A 27 7.49 -9.73 6.80
C ASP A 27 7.42 -10.73 5.64
N PHE A 28 6.32 -10.74 4.90
CA PHE A 28 6.13 -11.65 3.75
C PHE A 28 6.19 -10.91 2.40
N ILE A 29 6.49 -9.61 2.41
CA ILE A 29 6.57 -8.80 1.19
C ILE A 29 7.98 -8.21 1.10
N ASP A 30 8.57 -8.31 -0.07
CA ASP A 30 9.88 -7.71 -0.35
C ASP A 30 9.66 -6.43 -1.17
N LEU A 31 9.88 -5.29 -0.53
CA LEU A 31 9.74 -3.98 -1.16
C LEU A 31 11.06 -3.48 -1.73
N SER A 32 12.11 -4.28 -1.69
CA SER A 32 13.42 -3.87 -2.20
C SER A 32 13.32 -3.51 -3.68
N PRO A 33 13.89 -2.37 -4.10
CA PRO A 33 13.92 -2.02 -5.50
C PRO A 33 14.65 -3.09 -6.31
N GLY A 34 14.02 -3.52 -7.39
CA GLY A 34 14.61 -4.53 -8.25
C GLY A 34 14.51 -5.96 -7.74
N SER A 35 13.76 -6.20 -6.67
CA SER A 35 13.53 -7.56 -6.22
C SER A 35 12.95 -8.41 -7.34
N VAL A 36 13.49 -9.60 -7.50
CA VAL A 36 13.03 -10.55 -8.50
C VAL A 36 12.39 -11.79 -7.89
N ASP A 37 12.19 -11.79 -6.57
CA ASP A 37 11.54 -12.91 -5.91
C ASP A 37 10.09 -13.04 -6.40
N PRO A 38 9.75 -14.13 -7.11
CA PRO A 38 8.42 -14.25 -7.70
C PRO A 38 7.31 -14.36 -6.66
N GLU A 39 7.63 -14.68 -5.41
CA GLU A 39 6.63 -14.93 -4.40
C GLU A 39 6.39 -13.74 -3.47
N SER A 40 7.35 -12.85 -3.31
CA SER A 40 7.24 -11.77 -2.33
C SER A 40 7.47 -10.38 -2.91
N ALA A 41 8.02 -10.24 -4.11
CA ALA A 41 8.33 -8.94 -4.68
C ALA A 41 7.06 -8.11 -4.93
N ALA A 42 7.13 -6.83 -4.57
CA ALA A 42 6.09 -5.86 -4.87
C ALA A 42 6.76 -4.62 -5.43
N CYS A 43 6.79 -4.52 -6.75
CA CYS A 43 7.53 -3.47 -7.44
C CYS A 43 7.03 -3.34 -8.87
N LEU A 44 7.59 -2.36 -9.59
CA LEU A 44 7.42 -2.22 -11.03
C LEU A 44 8.68 -2.80 -11.69
N PRO A 45 8.64 -4.05 -12.19
CA PRO A 45 9.83 -4.65 -12.78
C PRO A 45 10.27 -3.92 -14.06
N TYR A 46 11.56 -3.93 -14.32
CA TYR A 46 12.11 -3.37 -15.54
C TYR A 46 11.42 -3.95 -16.78
N ALA A 47 11.17 -5.24 -16.78
CA ALA A 47 10.55 -5.91 -17.93
C ALA A 47 9.13 -5.41 -18.20
N TYR A 48 8.45 -4.88 -17.20
CA TYR A 48 7.09 -4.36 -17.35
C TYR A 48 7.09 -2.90 -17.76
N VAL A 49 7.90 -2.08 -17.11
CA VAL A 49 8.06 -0.66 -17.44
C VAL A 49 9.54 -0.41 -17.66
N GLU A 50 9.97 -0.46 -18.91
CA GLU A 50 11.40 -0.40 -19.25
C GLU A 50 11.99 0.98 -19.02
N ASP A 51 11.23 2.03 -19.25
CA ASP A 51 11.70 3.40 -19.11
C ASP A 51 11.80 3.76 -17.62
N GLU A 52 13.02 4.04 -17.16
CA GLU A 52 13.27 4.38 -15.76
C GLU A 52 12.51 5.62 -15.32
N ALA A 53 12.45 6.64 -16.16
CA ALA A 53 11.75 7.87 -15.83
C ALA A 53 10.25 7.59 -15.63
N HIS A 54 9.67 6.77 -16.48
CA HIS A 54 8.27 6.37 -16.33
C HIS A 54 8.05 5.55 -15.07
N ARG A 55 8.97 4.65 -14.73
CA ARG A 55 8.87 3.88 -13.48
C ARG A 55 8.86 4.81 -12.28
N MET A 56 9.74 5.80 -12.26
CA MET A 56 9.82 6.75 -11.15
C MET A 56 8.53 7.56 -11.02
N ILE A 57 7.98 8.01 -12.14
CA ILE A 57 6.72 8.75 -12.14
C ILE A 57 5.58 7.87 -11.60
N LEU A 58 5.53 6.62 -12.05
CA LEU A 58 4.49 5.70 -11.59
C LEU A 58 4.61 5.38 -10.11
N HIS A 59 5.82 5.18 -9.62
CA HIS A 59 6.04 4.98 -8.18
C HIS A 59 5.55 6.18 -7.37
N ARG A 60 5.84 7.39 -7.85
CA ARG A 60 5.38 8.61 -7.19
C ARG A 60 3.85 8.69 -7.21
N ARG A 61 3.24 8.40 -8.35
CA ARG A 61 1.78 8.42 -8.46
C ARG A 61 1.13 7.43 -7.51
N LEU A 62 1.72 6.23 -7.37
CA LEU A 62 1.22 5.24 -6.40
C LEU A 62 1.36 5.75 -4.98
N ALA A 63 2.50 6.35 -4.64
CA ALA A 63 2.73 6.88 -3.30
C ALA A 63 1.78 8.02 -2.96
N GLU A 64 1.37 8.80 -3.95
CA GLU A 64 0.48 9.95 -3.77
C GLU A 64 -1.01 9.60 -3.90
N THR A 65 -1.33 8.35 -4.20
CA THR A 65 -2.71 7.90 -4.34
C THR A 65 -3.41 7.95 -2.97
N ILE A 66 -4.54 8.62 -2.91
CA ILE A 66 -5.30 8.80 -1.67
C ILE A 66 -6.72 8.23 -1.73
N SER A 67 -7.12 7.69 -2.86
CA SER A 67 -8.46 7.12 -3.00
C SER A 67 -8.44 5.85 -3.85
N ILE A 68 -9.42 5.01 -3.62
CA ILE A 68 -9.59 3.78 -4.40
C ILE A 68 -9.93 4.11 -5.85
N LYS A 69 -10.66 5.21 -6.06
CA LYS A 69 -10.99 5.66 -7.42
C LYS A 69 -9.74 5.98 -8.22
N GLU A 70 -8.80 6.72 -7.62
CA GLU A 70 -7.53 7.05 -8.26
C GLU A 70 -6.73 5.78 -8.56
N LEU A 71 -6.71 4.86 -7.59
CA LEU A 71 -5.99 3.61 -7.75
C LEU A 71 -6.56 2.78 -8.90
N ASN A 72 -7.87 2.69 -9.00
CA ASN A 72 -8.50 1.94 -10.07
C ASN A 72 -8.22 2.57 -11.45
N ALA A 73 -8.18 3.90 -11.51
CA ALA A 73 -7.80 4.59 -12.75
C ALA A 73 -6.36 4.25 -13.13
N LEU A 74 -5.47 4.21 -12.16
CA LEU A 74 -4.07 3.87 -12.41
C LEU A 74 -3.91 2.40 -12.83
N ARG A 75 -4.69 1.50 -12.24
CA ARG A 75 -4.71 0.09 -12.66
C ARG A 75 -5.06 -0.03 -14.14
N ARG A 76 -6.10 0.67 -14.57
CA ARG A 76 -6.52 0.65 -15.98
C ARG A 76 -5.45 1.23 -16.89
N GLU A 77 -4.87 2.33 -16.49
CA GLU A 77 -3.81 2.97 -17.27
C GLU A 77 -2.60 2.02 -17.45
N LEU A 78 -2.19 1.35 -16.39
CA LEU A 78 -1.09 0.40 -16.46
C LEU A 78 -1.40 -0.75 -17.42
N ALA A 79 -2.58 -1.32 -17.32
CA ALA A 79 -2.99 -2.41 -18.21
C ALA A 79 -3.05 -1.95 -19.66
N ASP A 80 -3.54 -0.73 -19.92
CA ASP A 80 -3.65 -0.20 -21.26
C ASP A 80 -2.28 0.09 -21.88
N ARG A 81 -1.34 0.62 -21.10
CA ARG A 81 -0.05 1.05 -21.63
C ARG A 81 0.99 -0.05 -21.66
N TYR A 82 0.99 -0.92 -20.67
CA TYR A 82 2.05 -1.90 -20.48
C TYR A 82 1.58 -3.34 -20.53
N GLY A 83 0.29 -3.54 -20.71
CA GLY A 83 -0.28 -4.87 -20.79
C GLY A 83 -0.60 -5.44 -19.42
N ARG A 84 -0.92 -6.72 -19.39
CA ARG A 84 -1.34 -7.41 -18.19
C ARG A 84 -0.27 -7.33 -17.09
N PRO A 85 -0.60 -6.81 -15.91
CA PRO A 85 0.39 -6.68 -14.84
C PRO A 85 0.87 -8.02 -14.32
N PRO A 86 2.19 -8.18 -14.14
CA PRO A 86 2.71 -9.39 -13.47
C PRO A 86 2.41 -9.38 -11.98
N ALA A 87 2.68 -10.50 -11.32
CA ALA A 87 2.36 -10.68 -9.90
C ALA A 87 2.98 -9.61 -9.01
N ALA A 88 4.23 -9.20 -9.31
CA ALA A 88 4.90 -8.17 -8.51
C ALA A 88 4.15 -6.83 -8.57
N VAL A 89 3.62 -6.48 -9.73
CA VAL A 89 2.84 -5.25 -9.89
C VAL A 89 1.49 -5.38 -9.20
N LEU A 90 0.84 -6.53 -9.30
CA LEU A 90 -0.43 -6.77 -8.61
C LEU A 90 -0.26 -6.64 -7.10
N ARG A 91 0.82 -7.17 -6.54
CA ARG A 91 1.11 -7.01 -5.13
C ARG A 91 1.34 -5.55 -4.76
N LEU A 92 2.07 -4.81 -5.58
CA LEU A 92 2.30 -3.39 -5.34
C LEU A 92 1.00 -2.60 -5.33
N LEU A 93 0.09 -2.90 -6.26
CA LEU A 93 -1.23 -2.26 -6.30
C LEU A 93 -2.06 -2.63 -5.08
N ARG A 94 -2.00 -3.89 -4.64
CA ARG A 94 -2.69 -4.32 -3.42
C ARG A 94 -2.15 -3.61 -2.19
N LEU A 95 -0.84 -3.41 -2.10
CA LEU A 95 -0.26 -2.66 -0.99
C LEU A 95 -0.70 -1.22 -0.99
N THR A 96 -0.82 -0.61 -2.16
CA THR A 96 -1.33 0.76 -2.27
C THR A 96 -2.77 0.83 -1.80
N GLU A 97 -3.59 -0.14 -2.18
CA GLU A 97 -4.98 -0.24 -1.71
C GLU A 97 -5.04 -0.39 -0.19
N LEU A 98 -4.19 -1.26 0.36
CA LEU A 98 -4.12 -1.48 1.80
C LEU A 98 -3.79 -0.17 2.53
N ARG A 99 -2.81 0.57 2.02
CA ARG A 99 -2.41 1.85 2.60
C ARG A 99 -3.56 2.87 2.58
N VAL A 100 -4.26 2.95 1.46
CA VAL A 100 -5.40 3.87 1.33
C VAL A 100 -6.50 3.51 2.35
N LEU A 101 -6.85 2.23 2.44
CA LEU A 101 -7.89 1.78 3.37
C LEU A 101 -7.47 1.96 4.82
N ALA A 102 -6.19 1.72 5.12
CA ALA A 102 -5.66 1.91 6.47
C ALA A 102 -5.71 3.39 6.88
N ALA A 103 -5.36 4.28 5.94
CA ALA A 103 -5.44 5.72 6.22
C ALA A 103 -6.86 6.16 6.51
N GLN A 104 -7.85 5.56 5.85
CA GLN A 104 -9.26 5.87 6.11
C GLN A 104 -9.67 5.49 7.54
N LYS A 105 -8.96 4.57 8.15
CA LYS A 105 -9.20 4.15 9.54
C LYS A 105 -8.25 4.83 10.53
N ALA A 106 -7.53 5.84 10.08
CA ALA A 106 -6.56 6.59 10.87
C ALA A 106 -5.45 5.71 11.46
N LEU A 107 -5.06 4.68 10.72
CA LEU A 107 -3.92 3.86 11.10
C LEU A 107 -2.63 4.52 10.62
N GLY A 108 -1.59 4.47 11.46
CA GLY A 108 -0.28 4.99 11.11
C GLY A 108 0.71 3.91 10.71
N ARG A 109 0.46 2.66 11.08
CA ARG A 109 1.37 1.57 10.80
C ARG A 109 0.65 0.23 10.79
N ILE A 110 1.05 -0.63 9.87
CA ILE A 110 0.66 -2.04 9.85
C ILE A 110 1.93 -2.87 9.84
N GLU A 111 2.05 -3.77 10.78
CA GLU A 111 3.21 -4.63 10.90
C GLU A 111 2.76 -6.08 10.96
N THR A 112 3.49 -6.96 10.30
CA THR A 112 3.27 -8.40 10.45
C THR A 112 4.56 -9.05 10.91
N ARG A 113 4.44 -9.97 11.85
CA ARG A 113 5.54 -10.78 12.33
C ARG A 113 5.03 -12.18 12.52
N GLU A 114 5.62 -13.11 11.80
CA GLU A 114 5.21 -14.51 11.80
C GLU A 114 3.76 -14.63 11.37
N GLN A 115 2.86 -14.92 12.26
CA GLN A 115 1.46 -15.11 11.93
C GLN A 115 0.54 -14.12 12.64
N LYS A 116 1.08 -12.99 13.07
CA LYS A 116 0.30 -11.99 13.78
C LYS A 116 0.34 -10.65 13.09
N ILE A 117 -0.77 -9.93 13.20
CA ILE A 117 -0.95 -8.62 12.60
C ILE A 117 -1.00 -7.58 13.71
N TYR A 118 -0.23 -6.52 13.53
CA TYR A 118 -0.16 -5.40 14.48
C TYR A 118 -0.63 -4.15 13.74
N PHE A 119 -1.86 -3.73 14.05
CA PHE A 119 -2.39 -2.45 13.55
C PHE A 119 -2.19 -1.38 14.61
N TYR A 120 -1.56 -0.28 14.24
CA TYR A 120 -1.33 0.83 15.16
C TYR A 120 -2.07 2.05 14.65
N LYS A 121 -2.86 2.65 15.52
CA LYS A 121 -3.46 3.94 15.22
C LYS A 121 -2.38 5.01 15.19
N LEU A 122 -2.68 6.10 14.51
CA LEU A 122 -1.75 7.21 14.38
C LEU A 122 -1.35 7.70 15.77
N ARG A 123 -0.02 7.76 16.01
CA ARG A 123 0.58 8.23 17.26
C ARG A 123 0.33 7.32 18.46
N GLU A 124 -0.21 6.15 18.26
CA GLU A 124 -0.36 5.19 19.35
C GLU A 124 0.70 4.11 19.26
N ARG A 125 1.11 3.62 20.42
CA ARG A 125 2.18 2.61 20.51
C ARG A 125 1.65 1.21 20.73
N ALA A 126 0.43 1.08 21.22
CA ALA A 126 -0.15 -0.22 21.47
C ALA A 126 -0.91 -0.69 20.23
N PRO A 127 -0.75 -1.95 19.83
CA PRO A 127 -1.49 -2.48 18.71
C PRO A 127 -2.97 -2.64 19.04
N LEU A 128 -3.81 -2.54 18.00
CA LEU A 128 -5.24 -2.74 18.14
C LEU A 128 -5.53 -4.23 18.29
N LEU A 129 -6.48 -4.52 19.16
CA LEU A 129 -6.95 -5.89 19.37
C LEU A 129 -8.33 -6.05 18.74
N VAL A 130 -8.58 -7.21 18.16
CA VAL A 130 -9.90 -7.60 17.68
C VAL A 130 -10.39 -8.69 18.62
N ARG A 131 -11.49 -8.43 19.29
CA ARG A 131 -12.05 -9.34 20.30
C ARG A 131 -11.05 -9.73 21.38
N GLY A 132 -10.23 -8.75 21.79
CA GLY A 132 -9.22 -8.93 22.84
C GLY A 132 -7.97 -9.65 22.42
N ARG A 133 -7.75 -9.88 21.13
CA ARG A 133 -6.59 -10.60 20.62
C ARG A 133 -5.98 -9.90 19.42
N LEU A 134 -4.70 -10.15 19.21
CA LEU A 134 -4.06 -9.75 17.96
C LEU A 134 -4.65 -10.58 16.82
N PRO A 135 -5.00 -9.93 15.69
CA PRO A 135 -5.46 -10.69 14.53
C PRO A 135 -4.38 -11.64 14.02
N VAL A 136 -4.82 -12.78 13.52
CA VAL A 136 -3.92 -13.81 13.00
C VAL A 136 -3.80 -13.66 11.49
N LEU A 137 -2.56 -13.72 11.03
CA LEU A 137 -2.25 -13.68 9.60
C LEU A 137 -2.26 -15.11 9.07
N LYS A 138 -3.30 -15.46 8.33
CA LYS A 138 -3.45 -16.79 7.74
C LYS A 138 -3.07 -16.72 6.26
N GLY A 139 -2.54 -17.81 5.76
CA GLY A 139 -2.23 -17.95 4.35
C GLY A 139 -0.91 -18.63 4.11
N LYS A 140 -0.79 -19.25 2.95
CA LYS A 140 0.41 -19.99 2.57
C LYS A 140 1.35 -19.18 1.70
N ASP A 141 0.81 -18.17 1.01
CA ASP A 141 1.59 -17.33 0.12
C ASP A 141 1.23 -15.86 0.33
N ALA A 142 1.93 -14.98 -0.37
CA ALA A 142 1.73 -13.54 -0.22
C ALA A 142 0.30 -13.11 -0.58
N THR A 143 -0.28 -13.71 -1.61
CA THR A 143 -1.64 -13.36 -2.03
C THR A 143 -2.65 -13.68 -0.93
N GLN A 144 -2.58 -14.89 -0.38
CA GLN A 144 -3.48 -15.30 0.69
C GLN A 144 -3.28 -14.48 1.95
N ARG A 145 -2.02 -14.13 2.26
CA ARG A 145 -1.72 -13.31 3.43
C ARG A 145 -2.21 -11.89 3.26
N LEU A 146 -2.10 -11.32 2.05
CA LEU A 146 -2.70 -10.02 1.77
C LEU A 146 -4.22 -10.06 1.93
N ASP A 147 -4.87 -11.12 1.45
CA ASP A 147 -6.30 -11.28 1.63
C ASP A 147 -6.67 -11.30 3.12
N ALA A 148 -5.88 -12.00 3.92
CA ALA A 148 -6.08 -12.04 5.37
C ALA A 148 -5.92 -10.67 6.01
N LEU A 149 -4.94 -9.88 5.56
CA LEU A 149 -4.76 -8.51 6.04
C LEU A 149 -5.97 -7.64 5.72
N PHE A 150 -6.46 -7.70 4.49
CA PHE A 150 -7.64 -6.92 4.10
C PHE A 150 -8.85 -7.32 4.92
N HIS A 151 -9.03 -8.62 5.14
CA HIS A 151 -10.13 -9.13 5.95
C HIS A 151 -10.04 -8.62 7.39
N ALA A 152 -8.86 -8.72 7.99
CA ALA A 152 -8.64 -8.22 9.35
C ALA A 152 -8.86 -6.72 9.45
N LEU A 153 -8.43 -5.97 8.44
CA LEU A 153 -8.61 -4.52 8.41
C LEU A 153 -10.09 -4.14 8.44
N LYS A 154 -10.93 -4.91 7.75
CA LYS A 154 -12.38 -4.65 7.73
C LYS A 154 -13.03 -4.88 9.09
N GLU A 155 -12.42 -5.70 9.94
CA GLU A 155 -12.97 -6.00 11.25
C GLU A 155 -12.64 -4.95 12.32
N LEU A 156 -11.79 -3.97 11.99
CA LEU A 156 -11.41 -2.92 12.93
C LEU A 156 -12.53 -1.90 13.19
#